data_2a79e5c8a2a69054d2ca36a9c1c9e1e5
#
_entry.id   2a79e5c8a2a69054d2ca36a9c1c9e1e5
#
_cell.length_a   1.000
_cell.length_b   1.000
_cell.length_c   1.000
_cell.angle_alpha   90.00
_cell.angle_beta   90.00
_cell.angle_gamma   90.00
#
_symmetry.space_group_name_H-M   'P 1'
#
loop_
_entity.id
_entity.type
_entity.pdbx_description
1 polymer ?
#
loop_
_entity_poly.entity_id
_entity_poly.type
_entity_poly.pdbx_seq_one_letter_code
_entity_poly.pdbx_strand_id
1 'polypeptide(L)'
;MQGARGTLLRGILTRVISARGGNIAEDVDRSLSRSLLVSVDMAHAIHPNYPDRHDREHAPVLGKGPVIKSNANQSYATDAVSSARFVRACRSAGFTPQRFVVRSDLPCGSTIGPIVAALTGIKTVDVGNPMLSMHSIREMAACADHAMLIDAIGHLLRLDEKKRKGRKIRLVS
;
A
#
# COMPACT_ATOMS: atom_id res chain seq x y z
N MET A 1 -11.37 -5.77 -20.14
CA MET A 1 -11.68 -4.99 -18.92
C MET A 1 -10.49 -4.11 -18.62
N GLN A 2 -10.70 -2.85 -18.35
CA GLN A 2 -9.64 -1.87 -18.06
C GLN A 2 -9.38 -1.77 -16.55
N GLY A 3 -8.26 -1.11 -16.17
CA GLY A 3 -7.89 -0.86 -14.78
C GLY A 3 -7.33 -2.09 -14.06
N ALA A 4 -7.40 -2.08 -12.72
CA ALA A 4 -6.80 -3.09 -11.85
C ALA A 4 -7.32 -4.53 -12.06
N ARG A 5 -8.51 -4.68 -12.62
CA ARG A 5 -9.09 -5.99 -13.00
C ARG A 5 -8.60 -6.50 -14.35
N GLY A 6 -7.83 -5.70 -15.09
CA GLY A 6 -7.28 -6.07 -16.39
C GLY A 6 -6.04 -6.97 -16.28
N THR A 7 -5.59 -7.46 -17.42
CA THR A 7 -4.45 -8.38 -17.52
C THR A 7 -3.09 -7.68 -17.62
N LEU A 8 -3.06 -6.34 -17.67
CA LEU A 8 -1.86 -5.56 -17.95
C LEU A 8 -0.72 -5.85 -16.98
N LEU A 9 -1.00 -5.79 -15.66
CA LEU A 9 0.03 -6.02 -14.64
C LEU A 9 0.64 -7.42 -14.75
N ARG A 10 -0.22 -8.46 -14.80
CA ARG A 10 0.24 -9.85 -14.94
C ARG A 10 1.01 -10.05 -16.26
N GLY A 11 0.51 -9.48 -17.37
CA GLY A 11 1.18 -9.54 -18.66
C GLY A 11 2.58 -8.92 -18.64
N ILE A 12 2.76 -7.76 -18.02
CA ILE A 12 4.07 -7.12 -17.87
C ILE A 12 5.00 -8.00 -17.03
N LEU A 13 4.57 -8.48 -15.87
CA LEU A 13 5.37 -9.33 -14.99
C LEU A 13 5.80 -10.62 -15.70
N THR A 14 4.89 -11.27 -16.42
CA THR A 14 5.18 -12.46 -17.23
C THR A 14 6.26 -12.18 -18.26
N ARG A 15 6.15 -11.07 -19.00
CA ARG A 15 7.14 -10.71 -20.03
C ARG A 15 8.51 -10.37 -19.44
N VAL A 16 8.54 -9.69 -18.29
CA VAL A 16 9.81 -9.40 -17.59
C VAL A 16 10.50 -10.68 -17.16
N ILE A 17 9.77 -11.65 -16.60
CA ILE A 17 10.31 -12.93 -16.16
C ILE A 17 10.79 -13.75 -17.35
N SER A 18 10.01 -13.82 -18.43
CA SER A 18 10.39 -14.49 -19.67
C SER A 18 11.68 -13.91 -20.27
N ALA A 19 11.78 -12.58 -20.34
CA ALA A 19 12.95 -11.89 -20.88
C ALA A 19 14.23 -12.12 -20.02
N ARG A 20 14.07 -12.60 -18.79
CA ARG A 20 15.19 -12.99 -17.90
C ARG A 20 15.50 -14.49 -17.94
N GLY A 21 14.90 -15.24 -18.86
CA GLY A 21 15.09 -16.69 -19.00
C GLY A 21 14.38 -17.53 -17.94
N GLY A 22 13.38 -16.95 -17.23
CA GLY A 22 12.62 -17.67 -16.21
C GLY A 22 11.53 -18.57 -16.77
N ASN A 23 11.18 -19.59 -15.99
CA ASN A 23 10.03 -20.45 -16.27
C ASN A 23 8.74 -19.67 -15.94
N ILE A 24 7.95 -19.36 -16.95
CA ILE A 24 6.74 -18.53 -16.81
C ILE A 24 5.71 -19.18 -15.88
N ALA A 25 5.55 -20.51 -15.96
CA ALA A 25 4.52 -21.21 -15.18
C ALA A 25 4.78 -21.16 -13.67
N GLU A 26 6.03 -21.15 -13.24
CA GLU A 26 6.42 -21.22 -11.83
C GLU A 26 6.97 -19.89 -11.29
N ASP A 27 7.84 -19.23 -12.06
CA ASP A 27 8.57 -18.07 -11.56
C ASP A 27 7.71 -16.82 -11.44
N VAL A 28 6.59 -16.72 -12.16
CA VAL A 28 5.61 -15.64 -11.98
C VAL A 28 5.00 -15.73 -10.58
N ASP A 29 4.46 -16.88 -10.21
CA ASP A 29 3.78 -17.07 -8.93
C ASP A 29 4.78 -17.04 -7.77
N ARG A 30 5.99 -17.60 -7.95
CA ARG A 30 7.09 -17.48 -7.01
C ARG A 30 7.52 -16.02 -6.77
N SER A 31 7.54 -15.20 -7.82
CA SER A 31 7.88 -13.79 -7.74
C SER A 31 6.79 -13.01 -7.02
N LEU A 32 5.52 -13.25 -7.34
CA LEU A 32 4.38 -12.61 -6.69
C LEU A 32 4.34 -12.92 -5.19
N SER A 33 4.54 -14.18 -4.79
CA SER A 33 4.53 -14.60 -3.38
C SER A 33 5.64 -13.94 -2.54
N ARG A 34 6.74 -13.53 -3.16
CA ARG A 34 7.89 -12.86 -2.51
C ARG A 34 7.85 -11.33 -2.62
N SER A 35 6.88 -10.79 -3.34
CA SER A 35 6.74 -9.37 -3.58
C SER A 35 5.87 -8.69 -2.52
N LEU A 36 5.89 -7.38 -2.52
CA LEU A 36 4.98 -6.52 -1.78
C LEU A 36 4.42 -5.49 -2.75
N LEU A 37 3.11 -5.38 -2.79
CA LEU A 37 2.40 -4.29 -3.44
C LEU A 37 2.15 -3.18 -2.42
N VAL A 38 2.51 -1.98 -2.76
CA VAL A 38 2.05 -0.77 -2.05
C VAL A 38 0.99 -0.13 -2.91
N SER A 39 -0.26 -0.26 -2.50
CA SER A 39 -1.40 0.40 -3.14
C SER A 39 -1.53 1.79 -2.55
N VAL A 40 -1.17 2.79 -3.34
CA VAL A 40 -1.15 4.19 -2.91
C VAL A 40 -2.39 4.90 -3.45
N ASP A 41 -3.25 5.30 -2.53
CA ASP A 41 -4.47 6.04 -2.80
C ASP A 41 -4.78 6.92 -1.59
N MET A 42 -5.53 8.01 -1.77
CA MET A 42 -5.80 8.95 -0.68
C MET A 42 -6.64 8.30 0.43
N ALA A 43 -6.55 8.84 1.64
CA ALA A 43 -7.35 8.43 2.79
C ALA A 43 -8.20 9.59 3.28
N HIS A 44 -9.39 9.31 3.83
CA HIS A 44 -10.21 10.36 4.42
C HIS A 44 -9.55 10.93 5.68
N ALA A 45 -9.30 12.24 5.70
CA ALA A 45 -8.94 12.95 6.92
C ALA A 45 -10.19 13.29 7.73
N ILE A 46 -10.01 13.46 9.05
CA ILE A 46 -11.10 13.93 9.92
C ILE A 46 -11.53 15.34 9.47
N HIS A 47 -12.82 15.48 9.18
CA HIS A 47 -13.39 16.76 8.79
C HIS A 47 -13.91 17.50 10.01
N PRO A 48 -13.58 18.79 10.21
CA PRO A 48 -13.99 19.53 11.41
C PRO A 48 -15.50 19.53 11.67
N ASN A 49 -16.31 19.55 10.62
CA ASN A 49 -17.79 19.58 10.73
C ASN A 49 -18.41 18.17 10.87
N TYR A 50 -17.63 17.09 10.62
CA TYR A 50 -18.13 15.72 10.59
C TYR A 50 -17.19 14.75 11.35
N PRO A 51 -16.77 15.09 12.57
CA PRO A 51 -15.86 14.23 13.32
C PRO A 51 -16.46 12.86 13.68
N ASP A 52 -17.78 12.81 13.76
CA ASP A 52 -18.57 11.61 14.01
C ASP A 52 -18.48 10.56 12.88
N ARG A 53 -18.00 10.92 11.71
CA ARG A 53 -17.81 10.00 10.58
C ARG A 53 -16.56 9.11 10.73
N HIS A 54 -15.70 9.39 11.70
CA HIS A 54 -14.47 8.65 11.95
C HIS A 54 -14.54 7.84 13.23
N ASP A 55 -13.82 6.73 13.26
CA ASP A 55 -13.44 6.09 14.51
C ASP A 55 -12.54 7.04 15.31
N ARG A 56 -12.81 7.21 16.62
CA ARG A 56 -12.13 8.23 17.43
C ARG A 56 -10.63 7.99 17.59
N GLU A 57 -10.20 6.73 17.55
CA GLU A 57 -8.78 6.37 17.72
C GLU A 57 -8.03 6.32 16.39
N HIS A 58 -8.75 6.27 15.25
CA HIS A 58 -8.20 6.05 13.93
C HIS A 58 -8.65 7.13 12.93
N ALA A 59 -8.67 8.37 13.38
CA ALA A 59 -9.05 9.54 12.58
C ALA A 59 -7.81 10.26 12.04
N PRO A 60 -7.46 10.11 10.76
CA PRO A 60 -6.27 10.75 10.19
C PRO A 60 -6.39 12.28 10.16
N VAL A 61 -5.29 12.95 10.43
CA VAL A 61 -5.17 14.41 10.45
C VAL A 61 -4.21 14.86 9.36
N LEU A 62 -4.55 15.94 8.67
CA LEU A 62 -3.68 16.58 7.67
C LEU A 62 -2.34 17.01 8.29
N GLY A 63 -1.24 16.81 7.59
CA GLY A 63 0.10 17.22 8.02
C GLY A 63 0.77 16.30 9.04
N LYS A 64 0.16 15.11 9.32
CA LYS A 64 0.71 14.11 10.25
C LYS A 64 1.29 12.88 9.55
N GLY A 65 1.46 12.95 8.24
CA GLY A 65 2.06 11.90 7.42
C GLY A 65 1.06 10.88 6.86
N PRO A 66 1.57 9.93 6.08
CA PRO A 66 0.77 8.94 5.39
C PRO A 66 0.00 8.03 6.36
N VAL A 67 -1.07 7.47 5.84
CA VAL A 67 -2.07 6.66 6.55
C VAL A 67 -2.00 5.23 6.05
N ILE A 68 -2.00 4.26 6.94
CA ILE A 68 -2.26 2.85 6.62
C ILE A 68 -3.76 2.60 6.77
N LYS A 69 -4.39 2.10 5.71
CA LYS A 69 -5.83 1.80 5.67
C LYS A 69 -6.06 0.32 5.99
N SER A 70 -6.96 0.03 6.92
CA SER A 70 -7.33 -1.34 7.32
C SER A 70 -8.85 -1.49 7.42
N ASN A 71 -9.36 -2.67 7.06
CA ASN A 71 -10.78 -2.98 7.16
C ASN A 71 -10.98 -4.48 7.38
N ALA A 72 -11.83 -4.86 8.34
CA ALA A 72 -12.10 -6.26 8.69
C ALA A 72 -12.76 -7.03 7.54
N ASN A 73 -13.57 -6.36 6.72
CA ASN A 73 -14.24 -6.94 5.55
C ASN A 73 -13.34 -6.96 4.30
N GLN A 74 -12.03 -6.66 4.45
CA GLN A 74 -11.04 -6.66 3.38
C GLN A 74 -11.34 -5.68 2.22
N SER A 75 -12.06 -4.59 2.50
CA SER A 75 -12.18 -3.46 1.57
C SER A 75 -10.81 -2.79 1.32
N TYR A 76 -9.83 -3.06 2.19
CA TYR A 76 -8.40 -2.82 2.01
C TYR A 76 -7.64 -4.13 2.21
N ALA A 77 -6.60 -4.36 1.42
CA ALA A 77 -5.83 -5.61 1.43
C ALA A 77 -4.72 -5.65 2.49
N THR A 78 -4.64 -4.65 3.34
CA THR A 78 -3.61 -4.53 4.40
C THR A 78 -3.74 -5.65 5.42
N ASP A 79 -2.65 -6.41 5.61
CA ASP A 79 -2.48 -7.37 6.69
C ASP A 79 -1.42 -6.90 7.71
N ALA A 80 -1.24 -7.65 8.79
CA ALA A 80 -0.28 -7.32 9.84
C ALA A 80 1.18 -7.27 9.32
N VAL A 81 1.54 -8.17 8.40
CA VAL A 81 2.91 -8.28 7.87
C VAL A 81 3.20 -7.14 6.90
N SER A 82 2.28 -6.85 5.98
CA SER A 82 2.41 -5.76 5.01
C SER A 82 2.41 -4.40 5.71
N SER A 83 1.52 -4.21 6.70
CA SER A 83 1.49 -3.03 7.57
C SER A 83 2.82 -2.84 8.30
N ALA A 84 3.36 -3.89 8.94
CA ALA A 84 4.63 -3.80 9.67
C ALA A 84 5.82 -3.41 8.77
N ARG A 85 5.82 -3.86 7.51
CA ARG A 85 6.85 -3.45 6.53
C ARG A 85 6.77 -1.96 6.23
N PHE A 86 5.57 -1.42 6.01
CA PHE A 86 5.39 0.00 5.74
C PHE A 86 5.69 0.86 6.98
N VAL A 87 5.24 0.44 8.18
CA VAL A 87 5.61 1.11 9.45
C VAL A 87 7.13 1.20 9.61
N ARG A 88 7.85 0.12 9.32
CA ARG A 88 9.31 0.13 9.39
C ARG A 88 9.93 1.11 8.42
N ALA A 89 9.40 1.23 7.21
CA ALA A 89 9.88 2.21 6.23
C ALA A 89 9.66 3.65 6.71
N CYS A 90 8.46 3.95 7.23
CA CYS A 90 8.15 5.26 7.80
C CYS A 90 9.07 5.60 8.99
N ARG A 91 9.30 4.65 9.90
CA ARG A 91 10.23 4.84 11.03
C ARG A 91 11.67 5.07 10.57
N SER A 92 12.10 4.41 9.50
CA SER A 92 13.41 4.67 8.90
C SER A 92 13.50 6.04 8.22
N ALA A 93 12.37 6.63 7.85
CA ALA A 93 12.25 8.00 7.36
C ALA A 93 12.04 9.03 8.47
N GLY A 94 12.01 8.62 9.76
CA GLY A 94 11.94 9.50 10.92
C GLY A 94 10.54 9.79 11.44
N PHE A 95 9.50 9.08 11.01
CA PHE A 95 8.13 9.28 11.48
C PHE A 95 7.33 7.98 11.62
N THR A 96 6.17 8.07 12.25
CA THR A 96 5.23 6.96 12.38
C THR A 96 3.98 7.25 11.54
N PRO A 97 3.51 6.31 10.69
CA PRO A 97 2.31 6.53 9.89
C PRO A 97 1.06 6.53 10.77
N GLN A 98 0.05 7.24 10.29
CA GLN A 98 -1.28 7.22 10.88
C GLN A 98 -2.02 5.95 10.49
N ARG A 99 -3.15 5.68 11.13
CA ARG A 99 -4.04 4.57 10.80
C ARG A 99 -5.43 5.08 10.49
N PHE A 100 -6.08 4.43 9.53
CA PHE A 100 -7.48 4.63 9.21
C PHE A 100 -8.22 3.31 9.31
N VAL A 101 -9.25 3.33 10.13
CA VAL A 101 -10.26 2.27 10.23
C VAL A 101 -11.61 2.95 10.12
N VAL A 102 -12.43 2.52 9.17
CA VAL A 102 -13.80 3.05 9.05
C VAL A 102 -14.64 2.53 10.22
N ARG A 103 -15.56 3.34 10.71
CA ARG A 103 -16.54 2.90 11.71
C ARG A 103 -17.32 1.69 11.19
N SER A 104 -17.61 0.74 12.07
CA SER A 104 -18.26 -0.52 11.71
C SER A 104 -19.70 -0.36 11.17
N ASP A 105 -20.33 0.75 11.50
CA ASP A 105 -21.69 1.11 11.07
C ASP A 105 -21.72 1.94 9.77
N LEU A 106 -20.57 2.24 9.19
CA LEU A 106 -20.46 3.00 7.93
C LEU A 106 -19.93 2.11 6.79
N PRO A 107 -20.39 2.35 5.56
CA PRO A 107 -19.84 1.66 4.40
C PRO A 107 -18.38 2.04 4.19
N CYS A 108 -17.56 1.06 3.85
CA CYS A 108 -16.16 1.27 3.50
C CYS A 108 -16.00 1.30 1.98
N GLY A 109 -15.34 2.32 1.46
CA GLY A 109 -14.84 2.32 0.09
C GLY A 109 -13.76 1.25 -0.11
N SER A 110 -13.35 1.04 -1.35
CA SER A 110 -12.29 0.12 -1.73
C SER A 110 -11.30 0.80 -2.66
N THR A 111 -10.16 0.14 -2.90
CA THR A 111 -9.07 0.63 -3.74
C THR A 111 -8.67 -0.43 -4.76
N ILE A 112 -7.61 -0.16 -5.52
CA ILE A 112 -7.01 -1.14 -6.42
C ILE A 112 -6.30 -2.27 -5.65
N GLY A 113 -5.88 -2.04 -4.42
CA GLY A 113 -5.13 -2.98 -3.60
C GLY A 113 -5.82 -4.34 -3.44
N PRO A 114 -7.05 -4.42 -2.92
CA PRO A 114 -7.80 -5.66 -2.79
C PRO A 114 -8.03 -6.38 -4.12
N ILE A 115 -8.27 -5.63 -5.20
CA ILE A 115 -8.48 -6.19 -6.53
C ILE A 115 -7.23 -6.89 -7.03
N VAL A 116 -6.07 -6.23 -6.94
CA VAL A 116 -4.79 -6.80 -7.38
C VAL A 116 -4.37 -7.94 -6.47
N ALA A 117 -4.55 -7.81 -5.16
CA ALA A 117 -4.26 -8.87 -4.19
C ALA A 117 -5.06 -10.14 -4.49
N ALA A 118 -6.36 -10.01 -4.73
CA ALA A 118 -7.24 -11.15 -5.07
C ALA A 118 -6.85 -11.83 -6.39
N LEU A 119 -6.43 -11.05 -7.40
CA LEU A 119 -6.06 -11.59 -8.72
C LEU A 119 -4.66 -12.21 -8.76
N THR A 120 -3.76 -11.84 -7.87
CA THR A 120 -2.34 -12.19 -7.97
C THR A 120 -1.77 -12.90 -6.75
N GLY A 121 -2.48 -12.88 -5.62
CA GLY A 121 -1.97 -13.41 -4.35
C GLY A 121 -0.81 -12.59 -3.74
N ILE A 122 -0.48 -11.43 -4.32
CA ILE A 122 0.61 -10.57 -3.82
C ILE A 122 0.25 -9.96 -2.46
N LYS A 123 1.18 -10.00 -1.50
CA LYS A 123 1.00 -9.28 -0.23
C LYS A 123 0.87 -7.79 -0.48
N THR A 124 -0.19 -7.18 0.05
CA THR A 124 -0.53 -5.79 -0.26
C THR A 124 -0.68 -4.98 1.01
N VAL A 125 -0.22 -3.73 0.98
CA VAL A 125 -0.55 -2.70 1.96
C VAL A 125 -1.25 -1.55 1.25
N ASP A 126 -2.41 -1.15 1.73
CA ASP A 126 -3.13 0.03 1.27
C ASP A 126 -2.76 1.23 2.13
N VAL A 127 -2.19 2.23 1.50
CA VAL A 127 -1.70 3.45 2.14
C VAL A 127 -2.14 4.68 1.35
N GLY A 128 -2.07 5.85 1.96
CA GLY A 128 -2.32 7.10 1.25
C GLY A 128 -2.11 8.32 2.11
N ASN A 129 -2.15 9.49 1.51
CA ASN A 129 -2.15 10.72 2.28
C ASN A 129 -3.57 11.08 2.73
N PRO A 130 -3.72 11.67 3.92
CA PRO A 130 -5.02 12.16 4.36
C PRO A 130 -5.45 13.34 3.50
N MET A 131 -6.75 13.40 3.18
CA MET A 131 -7.33 14.50 2.43
C MET A 131 -8.75 14.81 2.88
N LEU A 132 -9.19 16.03 2.64
CA LEU A 132 -10.59 16.47 2.80
C LEU A 132 -11.27 16.58 1.44
N SER A 133 -12.58 16.42 1.45
CA SER A 133 -13.44 16.60 0.26
C SER A 133 -13.06 15.70 -0.92
N MET A 134 -12.68 14.44 -0.63
CA MET A 134 -12.35 13.43 -1.64
C MET A 134 -13.48 13.31 -2.67
N HIS A 135 -13.12 13.25 -3.96
CA HIS A 135 -14.02 13.19 -5.12
C HIS A 135 -14.80 14.48 -5.39
N SER A 136 -14.50 15.58 -4.69
CA SER A 136 -15.05 16.89 -5.01
C SER A 136 -14.19 17.63 -6.03
N ILE A 137 -14.71 18.75 -6.54
CA ILE A 137 -13.92 19.68 -7.38
C ILE A 137 -12.87 20.49 -6.59
N ARG A 138 -12.85 20.34 -5.26
CA ARG A 138 -11.95 21.10 -4.38
C ARG A 138 -11.41 20.21 -3.26
N GLU A 139 -10.65 19.23 -3.67
CA GLU A 139 -9.93 18.35 -2.75
C GLU A 139 -8.78 19.11 -2.07
N MET A 140 -8.53 18.81 -0.81
CA MET A 140 -7.48 19.46 -0.01
C MET A 140 -6.63 18.43 0.71
N ALA A 141 -5.30 18.52 0.58
CA ALA A 141 -4.31 17.71 1.28
C ALA A 141 -3.14 18.58 1.75
N ALA A 142 -2.35 18.09 2.69
CA ALA A 142 -1.17 18.80 3.16
C ALA A 142 0.07 18.43 2.33
N CYS A 143 0.83 19.43 1.88
CA CYS A 143 2.07 19.22 1.11
C CYS A 143 3.10 18.39 1.89
N ALA A 144 3.18 18.56 3.22
CA ALA A 144 4.10 17.84 4.08
C ALA A 144 3.85 16.31 4.02
N ASP A 145 2.59 15.88 3.97
CA ASP A 145 2.24 14.45 3.89
C ASP A 145 2.77 13.82 2.60
N HIS A 146 2.77 14.58 1.51
CA HIS A 146 3.29 14.11 0.23
C HIS A 146 4.80 13.86 0.28
N ALA A 147 5.57 14.78 0.83
CA ALA A 147 7.01 14.62 1.02
C ALA A 147 7.31 13.40 1.92
N MET A 148 6.59 13.24 3.03
CA MET A 148 6.75 12.11 3.94
C MET A 148 6.42 10.77 3.25
N LEU A 149 5.42 10.71 2.39
CA LEU A 149 5.07 9.50 1.65
C LEU A 149 6.18 9.12 0.64
N ILE A 150 6.75 10.09 -0.07
CA ILE A 150 7.89 9.88 -0.98
C ILE A 150 9.07 9.29 -0.21
N ASP A 151 9.41 9.84 0.95
CA ASP A 151 10.50 9.36 1.80
C ASP A 151 10.23 7.93 2.30
N ALA A 152 9.01 7.64 2.75
CA ALA A 152 8.62 6.31 3.20
C ALA A 152 8.79 5.26 2.09
N ILE A 153 8.31 5.56 0.87
CA ILE A 153 8.45 4.65 -0.28
C ILE A 153 9.93 4.48 -0.66
N GLY A 154 10.70 5.56 -0.67
CA GLY A 154 12.15 5.51 -0.91
C GLY A 154 12.89 4.63 0.11
N HIS A 155 12.52 4.72 1.39
CA HIS A 155 13.08 3.85 2.43
C HIS A 155 12.62 2.39 2.28
N LEU A 156 11.37 2.14 1.89
CA LEU A 156 10.86 0.79 1.66
C LEU A 156 11.64 0.08 0.55
N LEU A 157 11.88 0.74 -0.57
CA LEU A 157 12.67 0.22 -1.69
C LEU A 157 14.11 -0.08 -1.27
N ARG A 158 14.76 0.80 -0.51
CA ARG A 158 16.12 0.58 0.01
C ARG A 158 16.23 -0.55 1.02
N LEU A 159 15.21 -0.76 1.85
CA LEU A 159 15.16 -1.87 2.81
C LEU A 159 15.13 -3.23 2.12
N ASP A 160 14.42 -3.33 1.01
CA ASP A 160 14.35 -4.56 0.23
C ASP A 160 15.67 -4.82 -0.53
N GLU A 161 16.37 -3.79 -1.00
CA GLU A 161 17.72 -3.94 -1.58
C GLU A 161 18.75 -4.45 -0.58
N LYS A 162 18.76 -3.93 0.66
CA LYS A 162 19.67 -4.42 1.72
C LYS A 162 19.45 -5.88 2.04
N LYS A 163 18.19 -6.36 2.06
CA LYS A 163 17.87 -7.77 2.23
C LYS A 163 18.39 -8.65 1.10
N ARG A 164 18.33 -8.16 -0.15
CA ARG A 164 18.85 -8.89 -1.31
C ARG A 164 20.38 -8.99 -1.28
N LYS A 165 21.09 -7.92 -0.94
CA LYS A 165 22.56 -7.89 -0.82
C LYS A 165 23.07 -8.73 0.36
N GLY A 166 22.33 -8.86 1.44
CA GLY A 166 22.68 -9.68 2.61
C GLY A 166 22.45 -11.19 2.43
N ARG A 167 21.65 -11.61 1.45
CA ARG A 167 21.57 -13.00 1.03
C ARG A 167 22.68 -13.31 0.03
N LYS A 168 23.87 -13.65 0.53
CA LYS A 168 24.85 -14.38 -0.29
C LYS A 168 24.17 -15.63 -0.79
N ILE A 169 24.00 -15.73 -2.09
CA ILE A 169 23.56 -16.96 -2.75
C ILE A 169 24.65 -18.00 -2.46
N ARG A 170 24.38 -18.92 -1.55
CA ARG A 170 25.15 -20.17 -1.53
C ARG A 170 24.72 -20.94 -2.76
N LEU A 171 25.51 -20.85 -3.81
CA LEU A 171 25.47 -21.82 -4.89
C LEU A 171 25.91 -23.15 -4.24
N VAL A 172 24.96 -24.08 -4.16
CA VAL A 172 25.26 -25.48 -3.85
C VAL A 172 25.94 -26.03 -5.09
N SER A 173 27.22 -26.32 -4.99
CA SER A 173 28.02 -27.05 -5.96
C SER A 173 27.55 -28.50 -6.03
#